data_7ccbca6772ec01a8d7b1db09ee38ad47
#
_entry.id   7ccbca6772ec01a8d7b1db09ee38ad47
#
_cell.length_a   1.000
_cell.length_b   1.000
_cell.length_c   1.000
_cell.angle_alpha   90.00
_cell.angle_beta   90.00
_cell.angle_gamma   90.00
#
_symmetry.space_group_name_H-M   'P 1'
#
loop_
_entity.id
_entity.type
_entity.pdbx_description
1 polymer ?
#
loop_
_entity_poly.entity_id
_entity_poly.type
_entity_poly.pdbx_seq_one_letter_code
_entity_poly.pdbx_strand_id
1 'polypeptide(L)'
;MQESIKREIRIKADSFREKCKISRYGIMDLFKECDRCGYKLIRYPIGDNSDLGFATKKDEDIVIFTNSSSRLSREIFTLAHEIGHVVLHFGEGCSFVDDSITIAGKNSDEKEQEANYFAACLLMPADDVSRFLDLEVSSVENVELSAMDIARIMSEFSVSFDMALNRLESLGKIDSNQKLRLDNEKTEKKVGNLLRSASGNVRLNIPSNEIGIPYEYIDYVIYNYNHNAIPKETLEKALECYQLSFDDISDKISVSSEEEDDSNLEDLIGGLED
;
A
#
# COMPACT_ATOMS: atom_id res chain seq x y z
N MET A 1 7.94 -5.31 22.54
CA MET A 1 8.53 -3.97 22.22
C MET A 1 8.66 -3.14 23.49
N GLN A 2 9.82 -2.52 23.74
CA GLN A 2 10.07 -1.64 24.89
C GLN A 2 9.33 -0.30 24.74
N GLU A 3 8.97 0.33 25.87
CA GLU A 3 8.20 1.58 25.84
C GLU A 3 8.99 2.78 25.25
N SER A 4 10.31 2.76 25.39
CA SER A 4 11.19 3.76 24.74
C SER A 4 11.10 3.69 23.21
N ILE A 5 11.12 2.47 22.64
CA ILE A 5 10.99 2.24 21.19
C ILE A 5 9.60 2.68 20.70
N LYS A 6 8.55 2.31 21.42
CA LYS A 6 7.18 2.75 21.08
C LYS A 6 7.06 4.27 21.07
N ARG A 7 7.69 4.95 22.01
CA ARG A 7 7.69 6.42 22.04
C ARG A 7 8.38 7.02 20.82
N GLU A 8 9.52 6.48 20.43
CA GLU A 8 10.25 6.94 19.25
C GLU A 8 9.41 6.74 17.98
N ILE A 9 8.79 5.57 17.82
CA ILE A 9 7.94 5.27 16.69
C ILE A 9 6.74 6.23 16.64
N ARG A 10 6.10 6.51 17.77
CA ARG A 10 5.00 7.50 17.82
C ARG A 10 5.46 8.87 17.31
N ILE A 11 6.60 9.36 17.78
CA ILE A 11 7.14 10.66 17.33
C ILE A 11 7.38 10.66 15.82
N LYS A 12 7.94 9.58 15.26
CA LYS A 12 8.17 9.47 13.81
C LYS A 12 6.84 9.38 13.02
N ALA A 13 5.85 8.65 13.54
CA ALA A 13 4.52 8.59 12.93
C ALA A 13 3.81 9.95 12.95
N ASP A 14 3.88 10.67 14.08
CA ASP A 14 3.30 12.01 14.20
C ASP A 14 4.00 13.00 13.25
N SER A 15 5.33 12.95 13.15
CA SER A 15 6.10 13.78 12.22
C SER A 15 5.78 13.50 10.74
N PHE A 16 5.49 12.25 10.37
CA PHE A 16 5.01 11.92 9.04
C PHE A 16 3.60 12.46 8.83
N ARG A 17 2.73 12.26 9.81
CA ARG A 17 1.33 12.69 9.77
C ARG A 17 1.16 14.20 9.66
N GLU A 18 2.04 15.00 10.28
CA GLU A 18 2.05 16.47 10.17
C GLU A 18 2.20 16.97 8.73
N LYS A 19 2.80 16.16 7.86
CA LYS A 19 2.94 16.47 6.43
C LYS A 19 1.71 16.07 5.61
N CYS A 20 0.82 15.25 6.16
CA CYS A 20 -0.35 14.72 5.47
C CYS A 20 -1.54 15.69 5.53
N LYS A 21 -2.42 15.59 4.53
CA LYS A 21 -3.74 16.23 4.60
C LYS A 21 -4.66 15.39 5.46
N ILE A 22 -5.10 15.98 6.56
CA ILE A 22 -6.01 15.36 7.51
C ILE A 22 -7.45 15.79 7.18
N SER A 23 -8.41 14.85 7.28
CA SER A 23 -9.85 15.13 7.23
C SER A 23 -10.25 15.88 8.50
N ARG A 24 -11.03 15.28 9.36
CA ARG A 24 -11.28 15.78 10.70
C ARG A 24 -10.37 15.12 11.74
N TYR A 25 -10.14 13.82 11.58
CA TYR A 25 -9.32 12.98 12.44
C TYR A 25 -8.42 12.03 11.67
N GLY A 26 -8.85 11.52 10.49
CA GLY A 26 -8.12 10.57 9.65
C GLY A 26 -7.29 11.24 8.56
N ILE A 27 -6.38 10.51 7.94
CA ILE A 27 -5.67 10.93 6.72
C ILE A 27 -6.65 10.84 5.55
N MET A 28 -6.77 11.91 4.76
CA MET A 28 -7.74 11.96 3.66
C MET A 28 -7.47 10.91 2.58
N ASP A 29 -6.22 10.77 2.16
CA ASP A 29 -5.81 9.88 1.09
C ASP A 29 -4.32 9.56 1.23
N LEU A 30 -4.01 8.44 1.88
CA LEU A 30 -2.62 8.05 2.14
C LEU A 30 -1.84 7.76 0.85
N PHE A 31 -2.52 7.30 -0.21
CA PHE A 31 -1.88 7.05 -1.50
C PHE A 31 -1.32 8.35 -2.10
N LYS A 32 -2.11 9.42 -2.08
CA LYS A 32 -1.64 10.75 -2.52
C LYS A 32 -0.57 11.34 -1.64
N GLU A 33 -0.57 11.03 -0.34
CA GLU A 33 0.48 11.51 0.55
C GLU A 33 1.83 10.83 0.25
N CYS A 34 1.83 9.59 -0.24
CA CYS A 34 3.04 8.93 -0.75
C CYS A 34 3.67 9.73 -1.89
N ASP A 35 2.89 10.10 -2.91
CA ASP A 35 3.38 10.89 -4.04
C ASP A 35 3.92 12.24 -3.57
N ARG A 36 3.25 12.90 -2.63
CA ARG A 36 3.69 14.17 -2.04
C ARG A 36 4.99 14.05 -1.24
N CYS A 37 5.25 12.89 -0.65
CA CYS A 37 6.50 12.59 0.04
C CYS A 37 7.63 12.17 -0.92
N GLY A 38 7.35 12.10 -2.23
CA GLY A 38 8.32 11.68 -3.25
C GLY A 38 8.51 10.17 -3.33
N TYR A 39 7.61 9.37 -2.72
CA TYR A 39 7.66 7.91 -2.85
C TYR A 39 6.96 7.48 -4.15
N LYS A 40 7.59 6.60 -4.91
CA LYS A 40 7.03 6.03 -6.13
C LYS A 40 6.12 4.87 -5.74
N LEU A 41 4.81 5.09 -5.78
CA LEU A 41 3.82 4.10 -5.38
C LEU A 41 3.33 3.29 -6.59
N ILE A 42 3.44 1.96 -6.49
CA ILE A 42 2.87 1.02 -7.45
C ILE A 42 1.70 0.30 -6.78
N ARG A 43 0.51 0.44 -7.35
CA ARG A 43 -0.70 -0.28 -6.97
C ARG A 43 -1.07 -1.22 -8.10
N TYR A 44 -1.17 -2.53 -7.83
CA TYR A 44 -1.50 -3.48 -8.87
C TYR A 44 -2.26 -4.69 -8.31
N PRO A 45 -3.33 -5.19 -9.00
CA PRO A 45 -4.11 -6.33 -8.55
C PRO A 45 -3.40 -7.64 -8.91
N ILE A 46 -2.69 -8.25 -7.95
CA ILE A 46 -1.97 -9.53 -8.17
C ILE A 46 -2.74 -10.77 -7.68
N GLY A 47 -4.02 -10.61 -7.29
CA GLY A 47 -4.89 -11.68 -6.83
C GLY A 47 -5.08 -11.75 -5.32
N ASP A 48 -6.10 -12.49 -4.88
CA ASP A 48 -6.60 -12.48 -3.51
C ASP A 48 -5.70 -13.17 -2.47
N ASN A 49 -4.75 -14.00 -2.89
CA ASN A 49 -3.98 -14.86 -1.99
C ASN A 49 -2.66 -14.26 -1.50
N SER A 50 -2.39 -13.03 -1.83
CA SER A 50 -1.15 -12.37 -1.44
C SER A 50 -1.43 -11.06 -0.70
N ASP A 51 -1.16 -11.07 0.60
CA ASP A 51 -1.13 -9.83 1.41
C ASP A 51 0.18 -9.06 1.17
N LEU A 52 0.64 -9.03 -0.08
CA LEU A 52 1.94 -8.52 -0.42
C LEU A 52 1.91 -6.99 -0.52
N GLY A 53 2.72 -6.38 0.29
CA GLY A 53 3.32 -5.08 0.10
C GLY A 53 4.82 -5.24 0.23
N PHE A 54 5.56 -4.34 -0.34
CA PHE A 54 6.98 -4.20 -0.07
C PHE A 54 7.43 -2.77 -0.37
N ALA A 55 8.47 -2.34 0.33
CA ALA A 55 9.19 -1.11 0.04
C ALA A 55 10.63 -1.43 -0.33
N THR A 56 11.17 -0.70 -1.29
CA THR A 56 12.58 -0.80 -1.67
C THR A 56 13.17 0.59 -1.91
N LYS A 57 14.47 0.72 -1.66
CA LYS A 57 15.21 1.94 -1.95
C LYS A 57 16.33 1.62 -2.94
N LYS A 58 16.41 2.40 -4.00
CA LYS A 58 17.53 2.38 -4.94
C LYS A 58 17.98 3.80 -5.17
N ASP A 59 19.23 4.09 -4.83
CA ASP A 59 19.78 5.44 -4.84
C ASP A 59 18.92 6.39 -3.99
N GLU A 60 18.35 7.42 -4.59
CA GLU A 60 17.43 8.36 -3.91
C GLU A 60 15.95 7.95 -4.05
N ASP A 61 15.64 6.98 -4.91
CA ASP A 61 14.27 6.57 -5.18
C ASP A 61 13.78 5.55 -4.16
N ILE A 62 12.62 5.83 -3.57
CA ILE A 62 11.87 4.90 -2.73
C ILE A 62 10.65 4.45 -3.51
N VAL A 63 10.56 3.14 -3.74
CA VAL A 63 9.43 2.50 -4.42
C VAL A 63 8.65 1.69 -3.40
N ILE A 64 7.34 1.89 -3.35
CA ILE A 64 6.42 1.11 -2.51
C ILE A 64 5.42 0.41 -3.41
N PHE A 65 5.23 -0.88 -3.18
CA PHE A 65 4.23 -1.69 -3.86
C PHE A 65 3.10 -2.08 -2.92
N THR A 66 1.85 -2.05 -3.40
CA THR A 66 0.68 -2.57 -2.69
C THR A 66 -0.21 -3.40 -3.60
N ASN A 67 -0.81 -4.48 -3.06
CA ASN A 67 -1.76 -5.32 -3.77
C ASN A 67 -3.17 -4.75 -3.69
N SER A 68 -3.65 -4.17 -4.79
CA SER A 68 -4.99 -3.57 -4.88
C SER A 68 -6.14 -4.60 -4.99
N SER A 69 -5.85 -5.91 -5.14
CA SER A 69 -6.85 -6.99 -4.99
C SER A 69 -7.26 -7.21 -3.53
N SER A 70 -6.48 -6.72 -2.56
CA SER A 70 -6.87 -6.72 -1.15
C SER A 70 -7.99 -5.72 -0.89
N ARG A 71 -8.78 -5.94 0.19
CA ARG A 71 -9.76 -4.93 0.62
C ARG A 71 -9.07 -3.59 0.82
N LEU A 72 -9.70 -2.50 0.39
CA LEU A 72 -9.09 -1.16 0.42
C LEU A 72 -8.54 -0.78 1.81
N SER A 73 -9.27 -1.09 2.89
CA SER A 73 -8.78 -0.85 4.27
C SER A 73 -7.51 -1.63 4.61
N ARG A 74 -7.33 -2.80 4.02
CA ARG A 74 -6.13 -3.62 4.19
C ARG A 74 -4.99 -3.08 3.34
N GLU A 75 -5.26 -2.70 2.10
CA GLU A 75 -4.28 -2.05 1.23
C GLU A 75 -3.73 -0.77 1.87
N ILE A 76 -4.61 0.07 2.47
CA ILE A 76 -4.19 1.27 3.21
C ILE A 76 -3.30 0.91 4.40
N PHE A 77 -3.64 -0.15 5.16
CA PHE A 77 -2.81 -0.60 6.26
C PHE A 77 -1.44 -1.10 5.79
N THR A 78 -1.41 -1.90 4.71
CA THR A 78 -0.17 -2.37 4.09
C THR A 78 0.69 -1.17 3.66
N LEU A 79 0.11 -0.17 2.99
CA LEU A 79 0.83 1.05 2.62
C LEU A 79 1.42 1.77 3.84
N ALA A 80 0.64 1.94 4.91
CA ALA A 80 1.11 2.55 6.15
C ALA A 80 2.24 1.74 6.82
N HIS A 81 2.19 0.42 6.71
CA HIS A 81 3.22 -0.50 7.19
C HIS A 81 4.52 -0.36 6.40
N GLU A 82 4.44 -0.32 5.06
CA GLU A 82 5.60 -0.11 4.19
C GLU A 82 6.24 1.28 4.40
N ILE A 83 5.43 2.32 4.62
CA ILE A 83 5.92 3.63 5.05
C ILE A 83 6.66 3.51 6.39
N GLY A 84 6.17 2.66 7.30
CA GLY A 84 6.83 2.35 8.55
C GLY A 84 8.24 1.79 8.33
N HIS A 85 8.41 0.82 7.43
CA HIS A 85 9.73 0.31 7.06
C HIS A 85 10.64 1.40 6.50
N VAL A 86 10.12 2.24 5.60
CA VAL A 86 10.88 3.36 5.03
C VAL A 86 11.36 4.33 6.13
N VAL A 87 10.46 4.76 7.00
CA VAL A 87 10.74 5.79 8.01
C VAL A 87 11.61 5.27 9.16
N LEU A 88 11.47 3.98 9.51
CA LEU A 88 12.15 3.40 10.67
C LEU A 88 13.48 2.73 10.29
N HIS A 89 13.55 2.10 9.11
CA HIS A 89 14.60 1.14 8.81
C HIS A 89 15.46 1.51 7.60
N PHE A 90 15.02 2.42 6.71
CA PHE A 90 15.81 2.86 5.56
C PHE A 90 16.68 4.05 5.97
N GLY A 91 17.75 3.79 6.73
CA GLY A 91 18.73 4.80 7.11
C GLY A 91 19.50 5.39 5.91
N GLU A 92 20.22 6.51 6.15
CA GLU A 92 21.16 7.07 5.18
C GLU A 92 22.23 6.01 4.85
N GLY A 93 22.32 5.58 3.60
CA GLY A 93 23.33 4.64 3.10
C GLY A 93 22.92 3.18 2.98
N CYS A 94 21.67 2.81 3.26
CA CYS A 94 21.17 1.45 2.99
C CYS A 94 20.68 1.33 1.55
N SER A 95 21.48 0.71 0.68
CA SER A 95 21.00 0.19 -0.59
C SER A 95 20.41 -1.21 -0.34
N PHE A 96 19.10 -1.32 -0.35
CA PHE A 96 18.38 -2.59 -0.12
C PHE A 96 18.18 -3.36 -1.42
N VAL A 97 19.23 -3.94 -1.95
CA VAL A 97 19.09 -5.04 -2.92
C VAL A 97 19.32 -6.40 -2.25
N ASP A 98 19.89 -6.42 -1.03
CA ASP A 98 20.35 -7.67 -0.41
C ASP A 98 19.46 -8.24 0.72
N ASP A 99 18.50 -7.51 1.29
CA ASP A 99 17.77 -8.00 2.48
C ASP A 99 16.28 -8.31 2.30
N SER A 100 15.66 -7.95 1.18
CA SER A 100 14.22 -8.22 0.96
C SER A 100 13.91 -9.70 0.68
N ILE A 101 14.91 -10.56 0.51
CA ILE A 101 14.73 -12.00 0.29
C ILE A 101 15.19 -12.83 1.52
N THR A 102 15.80 -12.22 2.52
CA THR A 102 16.20 -12.92 3.75
C THR A 102 15.18 -12.74 4.86
N ILE A 103 13.96 -13.14 4.60
CA ILE A 103 12.92 -13.31 5.60
C ILE A 103 13.14 -14.66 6.26
N ALA A 104 14.08 -14.76 7.19
CA ALA A 104 14.16 -15.84 8.18
C ALA A 104 15.22 -15.55 9.25
N GLY A 105 15.02 -14.53 10.08
CA GLY A 105 15.84 -14.31 11.24
C GLY A 105 15.09 -13.53 12.34
N LYS A 106 15.46 -13.73 13.60
CA LYS A 106 14.80 -13.07 14.76
C LYS A 106 14.71 -11.55 14.67
N ASN A 107 15.59 -10.89 13.91
CA ASN A 107 15.55 -9.43 13.70
C ASN A 107 14.44 -8.99 12.74
N SER A 108 13.92 -9.88 11.90
CA SER A 108 12.77 -9.65 11.02
C SER A 108 11.50 -9.41 11.85
N ASP A 109 11.24 -10.24 12.86
CA ASP A 109 10.02 -10.12 13.69
C ASP A 109 9.94 -8.81 14.47
N GLU A 110 11.07 -8.25 14.89
CA GLU A 110 11.09 -6.95 15.62
C GLU A 110 10.78 -5.79 14.68
N LYS A 111 11.41 -5.75 13.50
CA LYS A 111 11.15 -4.71 12.48
C LYS A 111 9.69 -4.74 12.00
N GLU A 112 9.14 -5.93 11.80
CA GLU A 112 7.73 -6.12 11.45
C GLU A 112 6.78 -5.59 12.55
N GLN A 113 7.09 -5.87 13.82
CA GLN A 113 6.32 -5.34 14.94
C GLN A 113 6.41 -3.81 15.03
N GLU A 114 7.58 -3.23 14.74
CA GLU A 114 7.79 -1.79 14.72
C GLU A 114 7.02 -1.12 13.58
N ALA A 115 7.07 -1.67 12.36
CA ALA A 115 6.32 -1.19 11.21
C ALA A 115 4.79 -1.30 11.43
N ASN A 116 4.32 -2.42 12.00
CA ASN A 116 2.92 -2.58 12.38
C ASN A 116 2.48 -1.54 13.42
N TYR A 117 3.33 -1.27 14.41
CA TYR A 117 3.03 -0.27 15.43
C TYR A 117 3.05 1.16 14.86
N PHE A 118 3.98 1.45 13.94
CA PHE A 118 4.02 2.71 13.21
C PHE A 118 2.72 2.91 12.41
N ALA A 119 2.29 1.91 11.63
CA ALA A 119 1.05 1.96 10.85
C ALA A 119 -0.17 2.24 11.75
N ALA A 120 -0.23 1.59 12.92
CA ALA A 120 -1.31 1.81 13.87
C ALA A 120 -1.28 3.23 14.47
N CYS A 121 -0.11 3.80 14.72
CA CYS A 121 0.03 5.16 15.22
C CYS A 121 -0.27 6.19 14.12
N LEU A 122 0.18 5.95 12.89
CA LEU A 122 -0.05 6.82 11.74
C LEU A 122 -1.53 6.94 11.40
N LEU A 123 -2.22 5.81 11.27
CA LEU A 123 -3.62 5.77 10.86
C LEU A 123 -4.58 6.16 11.99
N MET A 124 -4.30 5.73 13.23
CA MET A 124 -5.15 5.94 14.40
C MET A 124 -4.35 6.50 15.59
N PRO A 125 -3.93 7.77 15.56
CA PRO A 125 -3.24 8.41 16.68
C PRO A 125 -4.11 8.40 17.95
N ALA A 126 -3.49 8.23 19.11
CA ALA A 126 -4.21 8.07 20.37
C ALA A 126 -5.11 9.28 20.70
N ASP A 127 -4.61 10.49 20.46
CA ASP A 127 -5.32 11.75 20.76
C ASP A 127 -6.51 11.95 19.81
N ASP A 128 -6.33 11.68 18.50
CA ASP A 128 -7.43 11.81 17.54
C ASP A 128 -8.51 10.74 17.76
N VAL A 129 -8.11 9.51 18.11
CA VAL A 129 -9.07 8.46 18.52
C VAL A 129 -9.86 8.89 19.75
N SER A 130 -9.20 9.43 20.78
CA SER A 130 -9.87 9.90 21.99
C SER A 130 -10.85 11.04 21.67
N ARG A 131 -10.40 12.03 20.91
CA ARG A 131 -11.26 13.16 20.48
C ARG A 131 -12.45 12.70 19.66
N PHE A 132 -12.26 11.73 18.74
CA PHE A 132 -13.35 11.17 17.96
C PHE A 132 -14.37 10.48 18.86
N LEU A 133 -13.92 9.65 19.79
CA LEU A 133 -14.81 8.99 20.74
C LEU A 133 -15.60 9.99 21.59
N ASP A 134 -14.92 10.99 22.13
CA ASP A 134 -15.53 11.99 23.01
C ASP A 134 -16.55 12.89 22.29
N LEU A 135 -16.29 13.25 21.02
CA LEU A 135 -17.09 14.23 20.28
C LEU A 135 -18.11 13.61 19.34
N GLU A 136 -17.83 12.44 18.77
CA GLU A 136 -18.66 11.83 17.71
C GLU A 136 -19.44 10.60 18.15
N VAL A 137 -18.96 9.90 19.20
CA VAL A 137 -19.55 8.64 19.64
C VAL A 137 -20.22 8.78 21.00
N SER A 138 -19.58 9.46 21.95
CA SER A 138 -20.08 9.59 23.34
C SER A 138 -21.12 10.68 23.48
N SER A 139 -22.34 10.43 23.02
CA SER A 139 -23.48 11.33 23.34
C SER A 139 -24.10 11.06 24.72
N VAL A 140 -23.71 9.97 25.40
CA VAL A 140 -24.23 9.61 26.73
C VAL A 140 -23.11 8.97 27.57
N GLU A 141 -22.88 9.47 28.77
CA GLU A 141 -21.94 8.87 29.74
C GLU A 141 -22.31 7.41 30.00
N ASN A 142 -21.31 6.51 29.92
CA ASN A 142 -21.38 5.06 30.15
C ASN A 142 -22.09 4.18 29.10
N VAL A 143 -22.20 4.61 27.85
CA VAL A 143 -22.66 3.71 26.78
C VAL A 143 -21.48 2.92 26.21
N GLU A 144 -21.57 1.61 26.28
CA GLU A 144 -20.60 0.71 25.61
C GLU A 144 -20.64 0.90 24.10
N LEU A 145 -19.45 0.86 23.45
CA LEU A 145 -19.34 0.94 22.01
C LEU A 145 -20.12 -0.17 21.33
N SER A 146 -20.84 0.17 20.27
CA SER A 146 -21.54 -0.75 19.38
C SER A 146 -20.71 -1.06 18.12
N ALA A 147 -21.05 -2.13 17.40
CA ALA A 147 -20.43 -2.40 16.10
C ALA A 147 -20.66 -1.28 15.06
N MET A 148 -21.71 -0.48 15.21
CA MET A 148 -21.95 0.69 14.37
C MET A 148 -20.94 1.81 14.65
N ASP A 149 -20.57 2.01 15.91
CA ASP A 149 -19.55 2.99 16.28
C ASP A 149 -18.17 2.58 15.74
N ILE A 150 -17.87 1.28 15.75
CA ILE A 150 -16.68 0.75 15.10
C ILE A 150 -16.71 1.02 13.59
N ALA A 151 -17.86 0.89 12.93
CA ALA A 151 -17.98 1.21 11.50
C ALA A 151 -17.79 2.71 11.20
N ARG A 152 -18.16 3.60 12.12
CA ARG A 152 -17.84 5.05 12.02
C ARG A 152 -16.34 5.29 12.17
N ILE A 153 -15.69 4.63 13.13
CA ILE A 153 -14.23 4.69 13.33
C ILE A 153 -13.51 4.18 12.07
N MET A 154 -13.92 3.03 11.53
CA MET A 154 -13.39 2.52 10.28
C MET A 154 -13.42 3.55 9.16
N SER A 155 -14.56 4.22 9.02
CA SER A 155 -14.80 5.19 7.95
C SER A 155 -13.94 6.44 8.10
N GLU A 156 -13.83 6.98 9.31
CA GLU A 156 -13.06 8.19 9.60
C GLU A 156 -11.55 7.95 9.46
N PHE A 157 -11.06 6.82 9.96
CA PHE A 157 -9.63 6.52 9.97
C PHE A 157 -9.18 5.64 8.81
N SER A 158 -10.09 5.27 7.90
CA SER A 158 -9.81 4.43 6.73
C SER A 158 -9.17 3.07 7.06
N VAL A 159 -9.60 2.44 8.15
CA VAL A 159 -9.05 1.18 8.67
C VAL A 159 -10.05 0.03 8.59
N SER A 160 -9.57 -1.22 8.78
CA SER A 160 -10.44 -2.39 8.90
C SER A 160 -11.11 -2.44 10.29
N PHE A 161 -12.20 -3.22 10.39
CA PHE A 161 -12.89 -3.45 11.67
C PHE A 161 -11.95 -4.04 12.73
N ASP A 162 -11.15 -5.03 12.33
CA ASP A 162 -10.21 -5.72 13.22
C ASP A 162 -9.08 -4.79 13.66
N MET A 163 -8.58 -3.96 12.75
CA MET A 163 -7.57 -2.95 13.10
C MET A 163 -8.13 -1.93 14.09
N ALA A 164 -9.36 -1.46 13.90
CA ALA A 164 -10.03 -0.56 14.84
C ALA A 164 -10.17 -1.19 16.23
N LEU A 165 -10.65 -2.44 16.32
CA LEU A 165 -10.76 -3.16 17.59
C LEU A 165 -9.40 -3.33 18.29
N ASN A 166 -8.38 -3.79 17.54
CA ASN A 166 -7.04 -3.99 18.08
C ASN A 166 -6.45 -2.67 18.62
N ARG A 167 -6.66 -1.57 17.89
CA ARG A 167 -6.17 -0.26 18.31
C ARG A 167 -6.88 0.26 19.55
N LEU A 168 -8.21 0.16 19.60
CA LEU A 168 -9.00 0.57 20.76
C LEU A 168 -8.63 -0.21 22.01
N GLU A 169 -8.43 -1.54 21.89
CA GLU A 169 -7.94 -2.37 22.99
C GLU A 169 -6.54 -1.93 23.46
N SER A 170 -5.62 -1.71 22.50
CA SER A 170 -4.26 -1.26 22.82
C SER A 170 -4.19 0.11 23.49
N LEU A 171 -5.19 0.96 23.23
CA LEU A 171 -5.35 2.28 23.88
C LEU A 171 -6.16 2.22 25.18
N GLY A 172 -6.61 1.04 25.60
CA GLY A 172 -7.45 0.86 26.79
C GLY A 172 -8.83 1.48 26.70
N LYS A 173 -9.34 1.70 25.46
CA LYS A 173 -10.68 2.25 25.22
C LYS A 173 -11.77 1.18 25.28
N ILE A 174 -11.42 -0.06 25.04
CA ILE A 174 -12.22 -1.26 25.23
C ILE A 174 -11.41 -2.34 25.92
N ASP A 175 -12.06 -3.23 26.63
CA ASP A 175 -11.44 -4.43 27.19
C ASP A 175 -11.60 -5.64 26.25
N SER A 176 -10.97 -6.77 26.59
CA SER A 176 -11.00 -7.99 25.76
C SER A 176 -12.42 -8.60 25.67
N ASN A 177 -13.29 -8.41 26.66
CA ASN A 177 -14.67 -8.90 26.62
C ASN A 177 -15.51 -8.07 25.65
N GLN A 178 -15.38 -6.75 25.70
CA GLN A 178 -16.02 -5.83 24.76
C GLN A 178 -15.53 -6.09 23.33
N LYS A 179 -14.22 -6.31 23.13
CA LYS A 179 -13.66 -6.68 21.83
C LYS A 179 -14.29 -7.96 21.28
N LEU A 180 -14.38 -9.02 22.10
CA LEU A 180 -15.00 -10.29 21.70
C LEU A 180 -16.48 -10.11 21.33
N ARG A 181 -17.22 -9.33 22.12
CA ARG A 181 -18.64 -9.01 21.84
C ARG A 181 -18.78 -8.29 20.48
N LEU A 182 -17.96 -7.27 20.23
CA LEU A 182 -17.98 -6.49 18.99
C LEU A 182 -17.58 -7.33 17.78
N ASP A 183 -16.65 -8.28 17.93
CA ASP A 183 -16.26 -9.21 16.88
C ASP A 183 -17.38 -10.20 16.52
N ASN A 184 -18.14 -10.66 17.50
CA ASN A 184 -19.33 -11.45 17.29
C ASN A 184 -20.41 -10.63 16.54
N GLU A 185 -20.67 -9.41 16.96
CA GLU A 185 -21.60 -8.50 16.26
C GLU A 185 -21.17 -8.23 14.80
N LYS A 186 -19.88 -8.08 14.54
CA LYS A 186 -19.32 -7.96 13.18
C LYS A 186 -19.71 -9.16 12.30
N THR A 187 -19.59 -10.37 12.87
CA THR A 187 -19.88 -11.61 12.15
C THR A 187 -21.37 -11.72 11.84
N GLU A 188 -22.24 -11.41 12.79
CA GLU A 188 -23.70 -11.45 12.62
C GLU A 188 -24.21 -10.41 11.62
N LYS A 189 -23.78 -9.16 11.77
CA LYS A 189 -24.29 -8.01 10.99
C LYS A 189 -23.61 -7.79 9.67
N LYS A 190 -22.42 -8.34 9.44
CA LYS A 190 -21.50 -8.16 8.30
C LYS A 190 -21.03 -6.69 8.16
N VAL A 191 -19.73 -6.51 8.00
CA VAL A 191 -19.06 -5.18 7.96
C VAL A 191 -19.66 -4.25 6.89
N GLY A 192 -19.96 -4.77 5.70
CA GLY A 192 -20.57 -3.95 4.64
C GLY A 192 -21.94 -3.36 5.01
N ASN A 193 -22.76 -4.08 5.79
CA ASN A 193 -24.05 -3.57 6.27
C ASN A 193 -23.86 -2.54 7.38
N LEU A 194 -22.90 -2.78 8.28
CA LEU A 194 -22.56 -1.83 9.34
C LEU A 194 -22.10 -0.49 8.74
N LEU A 195 -21.22 -0.53 7.74
CA LEU A 195 -20.76 0.68 7.04
C LEU A 195 -21.91 1.43 6.36
N ARG A 196 -22.83 0.71 5.66
CA ARG A 196 -24.02 1.35 5.06
C ARG A 196 -24.90 2.00 6.12
N SER A 197 -25.17 1.29 7.22
CA SER A 197 -26.01 1.81 8.31
C SER A 197 -25.38 3.00 9.02
N ALA A 198 -24.07 3.06 9.10
CA ALA A 198 -23.33 4.18 9.67
C ALA A 198 -23.12 5.34 8.68
N SER A 199 -23.67 5.25 7.45
CA SER A 199 -23.37 6.19 6.35
C SER A 199 -21.87 6.33 6.06
N GLY A 200 -21.11 5.25 6.31
CA GLY A 200 -19.66 5.20 6.18
C GLY A 200 -19.19 4.78 4.79
N ASN A 201 -17.89 4.77 4.60
CA ASN A 201 -17.25 4.43 3.34
C ASN A 201 -17.27 2.90 3.10
N VAL A 202 -18.26 2.42 2.34
CA VAL A 202 -18.40 0.99 2.01
C VAL A 202 -17.25 0.44 1.16
N ARG A 203 -16.51 1.31 0.44
CA ARG A 203 -15.36 0.91 -0.39
C ARG A 203 -14.22 0.31 0.45
N LEU A 204 -14.14 0.65 1.73
CA LEU A 204 -13.12 0.09 2.64
C LEU A 204 -13.19 -1.44 2.77
N ASN A 205 -14.36 -2.03 2.54
CA ASN A 205 -14.58 -3.47 2.69
C ASN A 205 -14.52 -4.26 1.37
N ILE A 206 -14.16 -3.62 0.27
CA ILE A 206 -14.02 -4.26 -1.05
C ILE A 206 -12.66 -3.92 -1.65
N PRO A 207 -12.11 -4.76 -2.54
CA PRO A 207 -10.91 -4.45 -3.32
C PRO A 207 -11.13 -3.20 -4.19
N SER A 208 -10.08 -2.40 -4.34
CA SER A 208 -10.10 -1.29 -5.30
C SER A 208 -9.83 -1.76 -6.72
N ASN A 209 -9.00 -2.81 -6.85
CA ASN A 209 -8.46 -3.32 -8.13
C ASN A 209 -7.86 -2.20 -8.99
N GLU A 210 -7.37 -1.15 -8.35
CA GLU A 210 -6.81 0.00 -9.03
C GLU A 210 -5.41 -0.32 -9.55
N ILE A 211 -5.13 0.07 -10.79
CA ILE A 211 -3.80 0.05 -11.36
C ILE A 211 -3.28 1.49 -11.30
N GLY A 212 -2.30 1.69 -10.44
CA GLY A 212 -1.58 2.95 -10.27
C GLY A 212 -0.10 2.67 -10.39
N ILE A 213 0.54 3.20 -11.42
CA ILE A 213 1.97 3.02 -11.68
C ILE A 213 2.58 4.41 -11.85
N PRO A 214 3.76 4.69 -11.25
CA PRO A 214 4.43 5.95 -11.43
C PRO A 214 4.63 6.29 -12.89
N TYR A 215 4.37 7.54 -13.24
CA TYR A 215 4.44 8.02 -14.62
C TYR A 215 5.81 7.72 -15.28
N GLU A 216 6.89 7.81 -14.53
CA GLU A 216 8.24 7.59 -15.04
C GLU A 216 8.52 6.13 -15.44
N TYR A 217 7.70 5.18 -14.98
CA TYR A 217 7.87 3.76 -15.31
C TYR A 217 7.79 3.51 -16.81
N ILE A 218 6.87 4.20 -17.50
CA ILE A 218 6.71 4.02 -18.95
C ILE A 218 7.95 4.47 -19.73
N ASP A 219 8.62 5.54 -19.29
CA ASP A 219 9.83 6.03 -19.94
C ASP A 219 10.99 5.02 -19.77
N TYR A 220 11.10 4.35 -18.61
CA TYR A 220 12.07 3.26 -18.40
C TYR A 220 11.76 2.04 -19.28
N VAL A 221 10.49 1.69 -19.46
CA VAL A 221 10.10 0.57 -20.32
C VAL A 221 10.41 0.89 -21.78
N ILE A 222 10.09 2.08 -22.27
CA ILE A 222 10.42 2.55 -23.60
C ILE A 222 11.95 2.55 -23.82
N TYR A 223 12.70 3.09 -22.84
CA TYR A 223 14.16 3.09 -22.89
C TYR A 223 14.72 1.67 -23.04
N ASN A 224 14.26 0.72 -22.21
CA ASN A 224 14.72 -0.66 -22.24
C ASN A 224 14.35 -1.35 -23.57
N TYR A 225 13.19 -1.06 -24.12
CA TYR A 225 12.78 -1.56 -25.44
C TYR A 225 13.69 -1.03 -26.55
N ASN A 226 13.96 0.28 -26.58
CA ASN A 226 14.85 0.91 -27.56
C ASN A 226 16.31 0.40 -27.48
N HIS A 227 16.70 -0.18 -26.34
CA HIS A 227 18.02 -0.79 -26.15
C HIS A 227 18.00 -2.32 -26.24
N ASN A 228 16.92 -2.91 -26.80
CA ASN A 228 16.74 -4.37 -26.96
C ASN A 228 16.88 -5.17 -25.64
N ALA A 229 16.64 -4.51 -24.47
CA ALA A 229 16.70 -5.16 -23.16
C ALA A 229 15.40 -5.90 -22.80
N ILE A 230 14.29 -5.56 -23.46
CA ILE A 230 12.98 -6.22 -23.31
C ILE A 230 12.32 -6.44 -24.67
N PRO A 231 11.55 -7.52 -24.85
CA PRO A 231 10.81 -7.78 -26.08
C PRO A 231 9.58 -6.86 -26.21
N LYS A 232 9.05 -6.77 -27.44
CA LYS A 232 7.89 -5.94 -27.78
C LYS A 232 6.65 -6.26 -26.95
N GLU A 233 6.41 -7.54 -26.66
CA GLU A 233 5.28 -8.00 -25.86
C GLU A 233 5.33 -7.46 -24.42
N THR A 234 6.53 -7.22 -23.87
CA THR A 234 6.70 -6.62 -22.54
C THR A 234 6.37 -5.13 -22.57
N LEU A 235 6.78 -4.42 -23.62
CA LEU A 235 6.40 -3.03 -23.84
C LEU A 235 4.88 -2.90 -24.01
N GLU A 236 4.25 -3.72 -24.85
CA GLU A 236 2.80 -3.69 -25.07
C GLU A 236 2.02 -3.91 -23.77
N LYS A 237 2.40 -4.90 -22.96
CA LYS A 237 1.80 -5.12 -21.62
C LYS A 237 1.95 -3.93 -20.68
N ALA A 238 3.10 -3.26 -20.71
CA ALA A 238 3.29 -2.07 -19.90
C ALA A 238 2.41 -0.91 -20.42
N LEU A 239 2.30 -0.72 -21.72
CA LEU A 239 1.42 0.30 -22.34
C LEU A 239 -0.05 0.08 -21.95
N GLU A 240 -0.53 -1.17 -21.95
CA GLU A 240 -1.90 -1.50 -21.51
C GLU A 240 -2.19 -0.99 -20.10
N CYS A 241 -1.21 -1.07 -19.18
CA CYS A 241 -1.38 -0.55 -17.80
C CYS A 241 -1.65 0.96 -17.76
N TYR A 242 -1.20 1.70 -18.77
CA TYR A 242 -1.42 3.14 -18.92
C TYR A 242 -2.55 3.47 -19.90
N GLN A 243 -3.24 2.47 -20.42
CA GLN A 243 -4.24 2.61 -21.48
C GLN A 243 -3.66 3.29 -22.73
N LEU A 244 -2.39 3.04 -23.02
CA LEU A 244 -1.67 3.51 -24.21
C LEU A 244 -1.53 2.39 -25.23
N SER A 245 -1.47 2.77 -26.50
CA SER A 245 -1.11 1.92 -27.62
C SER A 245 0.32 2.20 -28.09
N PHE A 246 0.84 1.35 -28.94
CA PHE A 246 2.15 1.56 -29.56
C PHE A 246 2.18 2.84 -30.41
N ASP A 247 1.05 3.20 -31.04
CA ASP A 247 0.92 4.41 -31.84
C ASP A 247 1.08 5.70 -31.00
N ASP A 248 0.64 5.66 -29.73
CA ASP A 248 0.72 6.81 -28.81
C ASP A 248 2.16 7.14 -28.40
N ILE A 249 3.10 6.22 -28.60
CA ILE A 249 4.50 6.38 -28.24
C ILE A 249 5.44 6.26 -29.45
N SER A 250 4.91 6.24 -30.67
CA SER A 250 5.67 6.02 -31.90
C SER A 250 6.82 7.02 -32.09
N ASP A 251 6.67 8.26 -31.60
CA ASP A 251 7.68 9.30 -31.60
C ASP A 251 8.84 9.06 -30.61
N LYS A 252 8.62 8.21 -29.60
CA LYS A 252 9.62 7.83 -28.60
C LYS A 252 10.33 6.51 -28.91
N ILE A 253 9.87 5.77 -29.91
CA ILE A 253 10.47 4.51 -30.33
C ILE A 253 11.60 4.78 -31.30
N SER A 254 12.80 4.38 -30.90
CA SER A 254 13.95 4.35 -31.82
C SER A 254 13.75 3.15 -32.74
N VAL A 255 13.42 3.42 -34.00
CA VAL A 255 13.37 2.38 -35.03
C VAL A 255 14.80 1.88 -35.23
N SER A 256 15.20 0.81 -34.53
CA SER A 256 16.30 0.00 -34.98
C SER A 256 15.76 -0.72 -36.23
N SER A 257 16.06 -0.21 -37.41
CA SER A 257 15.90 -0.91 -38.67
C SER A 257 16.89 -2.09 -38.72
N GLU A 258 16.63 -3.13 -37.95
CA GLU A 258 16.98 -4.48 -38.30
C GLU A 258 15.73 -5.10 -38.90
N GLU A 259 15.42 -4.71 -40.16
CA GLU A 259 14.83 -5.64 -41.09
C GLU A 259 15.75 -6.84 -41.05
N GLU A 260 15.26 -7.95 -40.49
CA GLU A 260 15.86 -9.26 -40.70
C GLU A 260 15.95 -9.42 -42.22
N ASP A 261 17.15 -9.26 -42.73
CA ASP A 261 17.48 -9.57 -44.10
C ASP A 261 17.47 -11.11 -44.23
N ASP A 262 16.25 -11.65 -44.37
CA ASP A 262 16.00 -13.07 -44.63
C ASP A 262 16.59 -13.51 -46.00
N SER A 263 17.26 -12.60 -46.70
CA SER A 263 17.89 -12.87 -48.00
C SER A 263 19.20 -13.67 -47.90
N ASN A 264 19.80 -13.83 -46.70
CA ASN A 264 21.04 -14.58 -46.57
C ASN A 264 20.87 -16.07 -46.25
N LEU A 265 19.67 -16.57 -46.04
CA LEU A 265 19.46 -18.01 -45.78
C LEU A 265 19.34 -18.83 -47.08
N GLU A 266 18.88 -18.25 -48.18
CA GLU A 266 18.77 -18.94 -49.46
C GLU A 266 20.15 -19.10 -50.14
N ASP A 267 21.09 -18.17 -49.94
CA ASP A 267 22.45 -18.28 -50.49
C ASP A 267 23.33 -19.28 -49.75
N LEU A 268 23.00 -19.63 -48.51
CA LEU A 268 23.74 -20.65 -47.70
C LEU A 268 23.30 -22.08 -48.01
N ILE A 269 22.11 -22.28 -48.55
CA ILE A 269 21.55 -23.60 -48.90
C ILE A 269 21.88 -23.98 -50.37
N GLY A 270 22.12 -22.99 -51.24
CA GLY A 270 22.48 -23.22 -52.67
C GLY A 270 23.91 -23.68 -52.93
N GLY A 271 24.77 -23.78 -51.91
CA GLY A 271 26.20 -24.14 -52.05
C GLY A 271 26.58 -25.60 -51.70
N LEU A 272 25.59 -26.48 -51.54
CA LEU A 272 25.84 -27.91 -51.12
C LEU A 272 25.38 -28.94 -52.14
N GLU A 273 25.15 -28.55 -53.39
CA GLU A 273 24.98 -29.49 -54.52
C GLU A 273 26.06 -29.18 -55.55
N ASP A 274 27.27 -29.82 -55.38
CA ASP A 274 28.13 -30.35 -56.41
C ASP A 274 29.20 -31.25 -55.76
#